data_29f38503d9880078333a1dfb88ddbb21
#
_entry.id   29f38503d9880078333a1dfb88ddbb21
#
_cell.length_a   1.000
_cell.length_b   1.000
_cell.length_c   1.000
_cell.angle_alpha   90.00
_cell.angle_beta   90.00
_cell.angle_gamma   90.00
#
_symmetry.space_group_name_H-M   'P 1'
#
loop_
_entity.id
_entity.type
_entity.pdbx_description
1 polymer ?
#
loop_
_entity_poly.entity_id
_entity_poly.type
_entity_poly.pdbx_seq_one_letter_code
_entity_poly.pdbx_strand_id
1 'polypeptide(L)'
;NLPYRDHAVLVRAASQTRSLEEAFIKKKVPYKILSGAKFYESEEIRTVLAYLRLVYNLRDMDLTYTISRPRRGFGKKSVEQLKQYAGKHGISLFEALGQCIESGENKKESVITYYQNVKELHETYQQYSCTDIANRCLDMGLRVSLEQDIDQTRLDNVSELVSMIHALEEQNQEILPLEDLLSHFALFTAQDDDTKHDVVRVMTIHTAKGLEFDTVFVPGLVDGQFPSYRLRNEDELEEERRLLYVAMTRAKNMLYLSSYENKDTGYSAKQSVFLGDMDATQLECINGSRIVSSGAGEQMLPKVMFAEGDRVVHKVFGEGTVVAVDCPAQTYDIQFDKLRGTRRIMFRAELEGID
;
A
#
# COMPACT_ATOMS: atom_id res chain seq x y z
N ASN A 1 29.24 -20.15 8.78
CA ASN A 1 28.20 -19.20 9.21
C ASN A 1 28.41 -17.91 8.42
N LEU A 2 27.43 -17.53 7.63
CA LEU A 2 27.39 -16.25 6.93
C LEU A 2 27.01 -15.14 7.94
N PRO A 3 27.53 -13.91 7.80
CA PRO A 3 27.10 -12.77 8.61
C PRO A 3 25.65 -12.41 8.32
N TYR A 4 24.96 -11.80 9.29
CA TYR A 4 23.54 -11.41 9.14
C TYR A 4 23.27 -10.47 7.95
N ARG A 5 24.23 -9.59 7.63
CA ARG A 5 24.14 -8.66 6.50
C ARG A 5 24.04 -9.33 5.13
N ASP A 6 24.40 -10.59 5.02
CA ASP A 6 24.33 -11.37 3.78
C ASP A 6 22.95 -12.03 3.60
N HIS A 7 22.04 -11.85 4.57
CA HIS A 7 20.68 -12.38 4.58
C HIS A 7 19.65 -11.24 4.35
N ALA A 8 18.67 -11.53 3.54
CA ALA A 8 17.53 -10.65 3.35
C ALA A 8 16.20 -11.42 3.48
N VAL A 9 15.20 -10.76 4.04
CA VAL A 9 13.80 -11.22 4.03
C VAL A 9 13.01 -10.27 3.14
N LEU A 10 12.45 -10.80 2.06
CA LEU A 10 11.70 -10.05 1.08
C LEU A 10 10.22 -10.34 1.25
N VAL A 11 9.45 -9.33 1.59
CA VAL A 11 8.00 -9.43 1.81
C VAL A 11 7.24 -8.81 0.64
N ARG A 12 6.01 -9.31 0.38
CA ARG A 12 5.15 -8.73 -0.66
C ARG A 12 4.60 -7.37 -0.22
N ALA A 13 4.24 -7.21 1.04
CA ALA A 13 3.69 -5.98 1.58
C ALA A 13 4.33 -5.63 2.94
N ALA A 14 4.44 -4.34 3.25
CA ALA A 14 5.02 -3.86 4.50
C ALA A 14 4.28 -4.36 5.75
N SER A 15 2.96 -4.59 5.66
CA SER A 15 2.17 -5.15 6.76
C SER A 15 2.65 -6.52 7.26
N GLN A 16 3.43 -7.26 6.45
CA GLN A 16 4.00 -8.55 6.82
C GLN A 16 5.21 -8.42 7.75
N THR A 17 5.82 -7.24 7.88
CA THR A 17 7.04 -7.08 8.68
C THR A 17 6.82 -7.23 10.17
N ARG A 18 5.62 -6.90 10.68
CA ARG A 18 5.31 -6.94 12.11
C ARG A 18 5.56 -8.30 12.75
N SER A 19 5.00 -9.35 12.17
CA SER A 19 5.19 -10.72 12.71
C SER A 19 6.64 -11.17 12.64
N LEU A 20 7.39 -10.70 11.63
CA LEU A 20 8.83 -10.94 11.51
C LEU A 20 9.61 -10.19 12.60
N GLU A 21 9.27 -8.93 12.87
CA GLU A 21 9.89 -8.14 13.94
C GLU A 21 9.72 -8.80 15.30
N GLU A 22 8.49 -9.20 15.63
CA GLU A 22 8.21 -9.91 16.87
C GLU A 22 9.06 -11.20 17.00
N ALA A 23 9.19 -11.94 15.89
CA ALA A 23 10.00 -13.14 15.85
C ALA A 23 11.50 -12.84 16.00
N PHE A 24 12.03 -11.82 15.34
CA PHE A 24 13.42 -11.39 15.44
C PHE A 24 13.77 -10.91 16.85
N ILE A 25 12.90 -10.09 17.46
CA ILE A 25 13.06 -9.62 18.83
C ILE A 25 13.08 -10.83 19.80
N LYS A 26 12.11 -11.73 19.68
CA LYS A 26 12.01 -12.94 20.53
C LYS A 26 13.23 -13.84 20.39
N LYS A 27 13.78 -13.95 19.18
CA LYS A 27 14.96 -14.80 18.89
C LYS A 27 16.29 -14.04 19.04
N LYS A 28 16.25 -12.74 19.37
CA LYS A 28 17.44 -11.87 19.48
C LYS A 28 18.27 -11.84 18.19
N VAL A 29 17.62 -11.91 17.04
CA VAL A 29 18.27 -11.78 15.75
C VAL A 29 18.32 -10.28 15.40
N PRO A 30 19.52 -9.72 15.18
CA PRO A 30 19.62 -8.32 14.78
C PRO A 30 19.06 -8.13 13.38
N TYR A 31 18.14 -7.19 13.21
CA TYR A 31 17.49 -6.91 11.95
C TYR A 31 17.36 -5.41 11.71
N LYS A 32 17.16 -5.04 10.45
CA LYS A 32 16.81 -3.68 10.02
C LYS A 32 15.73 -3.78 8.95
N ILE A 33 14.63 -3.06 9.16
CA ILE A 33 13.63 -2.88 8.11
C ILE A 33 14.16 -1.79 7.19
N LEU A 34 14.40 -2.17 5.95
CA LEU A 34 14.71 -1.23 4.90
C LEU A 34 13.42 -0.91 4.15
N SER A 35 12.77 0.15 4.55
CA SER A 35 11.93 0.90 3.63
C SER A 35 12.96 1.64 2.77
N GLY A 36 13.24 1.16 1.56
CA GLY A 36 14.44 1.58 0.83
C GLY A 36 14.58 3.11 0.77
N ALA A 37 15.80 3.61 0.88
CA ALA A 37 16.12 5.02 0.66
C ALA A 37 15.48 5.54 -0.63
N LYS A 38 15.53 4.74 -1.69
CA LYS A 38 14.87 5.05 -2.95
C LYS A 38 13.34 5.16 -2.85
N PHE A 39 12.70 4.44 -1.93
CA PHE A 39 11.25 4.53 -1.72
C PHE A 39 10.86 5.93 -1.21
N TYR A 40 11.50 6.41 -0.13
CA TYR A 40 11.22 7.74 0.42
C TYR A 40 11.76 8.88 -0.46
N GLU A 41 12.73 8.59 -1.33
CA GLU A 41 13.26 9.53 -2.32
C GLU A 41 12.40 9.63 -3.58
N SER A 42 11.51 8.66 -3.83
CA SER A 42 10.63 8.66 -4.99
C SER A 42 9.72 9.90 -4.99
N GLU A 43 9.42 10.42 -6.16
CA GLU A 43 8.69 11.69 -6.29
C GLU A 43 7.28 11.61 -5.68
N GLU A 44 6.58 10.50 -5.90
CA GLU A 44 5.24 10.26 -5.38
C GLU A 44 5.22 10.24 -3.84
N ILE A 45 6.14 9.51 -3.21
CA ILE A 45 6.23 9.42 -1.74
C ILE A 45 6.61 10.77 -1.14
N ARG A 46 7.62 11.45 -1.70
CA ARG A 46 7.99 12.80 -1.28
C ARG A 46 6.83 13.77 -1.41
N THR A 47 5.99 13.59 -2.42
CA THR A 47 4.81 14.43 -2.63
C THR A 47 3.77 14.19 -1.54
N VAL A 48 3.44 12.94 -1.22
CA VAL A 48 2.49 12.62 -0.14
C VAL A 48 3.01 13.14 1.20
N LEU A 49 4.29 12.90 1.52
CA LEU A 49 4.89 13.39 2.76
C LEU A 49 4.91 14.94 2.83
N ALA A 50 5.11 15.62 1.70
CA ALA A 50 5.02 17.08 1.65
C ALA A 50 3.58 17.58 1.88
N TYR A 51 2.55 16.88 1.38
CA TYR A 51 1.15 17.19 1.70
C TYR A 51 0.86 17.00 3.20
N LEU A 52 1.30 15.91 3.81
CA LEU A 52 1.12 15.66 5.23
C LEU A 52 1.79 16.76 6.09
N ARG A 53 3.03 17.16 5.74
CA ARG A 53 3.73 18.27 6.42
C ARG A 53 3.03 19.60 6.20
N LEU A 54 2.50 19.86 4.99
CA LEU A 54 1.75 21.08 4.70
C LEU A 54 0.47 21.15 5.54
N VAL A 55 -0.27 20.06 5.65
CA VAL A 55 -1.46 19.96 6.50
C VAL A 55 -1.11 20.19 7.97
N TYR A 56 0.03 19.65 8.44
CA TYR A 56 0.46 19.83 9.83
C TYR A 56 0.83 21.27 10.18
N ASN A 57 1.61 21.97 9.34
CA ASN A 57 2.24 23.24 9.76
C ASN A 57 2.30 24.34 8.70
N LEU A 58 1.65 24.18 7.54
CA LEU A 58 1.54 25.18 6.46
C LEU A 58 2.88 25.77 5.97
N ARG A 59 3.97 24.98 6.00
CA ARG A 59 5.31 25.47 5.59
C ARG A 59 5.36 25.90 4.14
N ASP A 60 6.00 27.02 3.88
CA ASP A 60 6.20 27.60 2.55
C ASP A 60 6.89 26.66 1.57
N MET A 61 7.85 25.85 2.06
CA MET A 61 8.56 24.86 1.25
C MET A 61 7.61 23.78 0.76
N ASP A 62 6.76 23.23 1.66
CA ASP A 62 5.82 22.16 1.33
C ASP A 62 4.69 22.69 0.45
N LEU A 63 4.20 23.93 0.67
CA LEU A 63 3.26 24.59 -0.24
C LEU A 63 3.85 24.73 -1.64
N THR A 64 5.08 25.25 -1.74
CA THR A 64 5.77 25.43 -3.03
C THR A 64 5.91 24.10 -3.78
N TYR A 65 6.13 23.02 -3.05
CA TYR A 65 6.30 21.69 -3.62
C TYR A 65 4.98 21.08 -4.09
N THR A 66 3.92 21.19 -3.29
CA THR A 66 2.64 20.50 -3.51
C THR A 66 1.68 21.24 -4.44
N ILE A 67 1.73 22.58 -4.50
CA ILE A 67 0.81 23.39 -5.32
C ILE A 67 0.86 23.06 -6.82
N SER A 68 2.00 22.58 -7.31
CA SER A 68 2.20 22.14 -8.70
C SER A 68 2.13 20.62 -8.90
N ARG A 69 1.81 19.86 -7.86
CA ARG A 69 1.72 18.39 -7.86
C ARG A 69 0.39 17.93 -7.28
N PRO A 70 -0.54 17.45 -8.13
CA PRO A 70 -0.52 17.39 -9.59
C PRO A 70 -0.54 18.77 -10.24
N ARG A 71 -0.38 18.82 -11.56
CA ARG A 71 -0.35 20.07 -12.32
C ARG A 71 -1.67 20.84 -12.21
N ARG A 72 -1.62 22.06 -11.62
CA ARG A 72 -2.77 22.96 -11.46
C ARG A 72 -2.62 24.26 -12.26
N GLY A 73 -1.69 24.27 -13.21
CA GLY A 73 -1.37 25.50 -13.96
C GLY A 73 -0.69 26.58 -13.11
N PHE A 74 -0.21 26.23 -11.90
CA PHE A 74 0.52 27.12 -11.01
C PHE A 74 2.01 26.76 -11.09
N GLY A 75 2.70 27.34 -12.08
CA GLY A 75 4.09 27.02 -12.38
C GLY A 75 5.10 27.94 -11.68
N LYS A 76 6.38 27.77 -12.00
CA LYS A 76 7.50 28.51 -11.39
C LYS A 76 7.29 30.03 -11.37
N LYS A 77 6.76 30.62 -12.45
CA LYS A 77 6.49 32.07 -12.52
C LYS A 77 5.44 32.51 -11.49
N SER A 78 4.37 31.74 -11.34
CA SER A 78 3.31 32.04 -10.37
C SER A 78 3.81 31.90 -8.92
N VAL A 79 4.64 30.89 -8.67
CA VAL A 79 5.29 30.71 -7.35
C VAL A 79 6.20 31.89 -7.03
N GLU A 80 6.97 32.36 -8.00
CA GLU A 80 7.88 33.50 -7.79
C GLU A 80 7.10 34.80 -7.53
N GLN A 81 6.01 35.05 -8.25
CA GLN A 81 5.12 36.18 -7.98
C GLN A 81 4.50 36.11 -6.59
N LEU A 82 4.07 34.91 -6.16
CA LEU A 82 3.54 34.70 -4.82
C LEU A 82 4.60 34.96 -3.74
N LYS A 83 5.85 34.53 -3.95
CA LYS A 83 6.98 34.82 -3.03
C LYS A 83 7.26 36.31 -2.92
N GLN A 84 7.23 37.03 -4.04
CA GLN A 84 7.43 38.47 -4.04
C GLN A 84 6.28 39.19 -3.31
N TYR A 85 5.04 38.74 -3.49
CA TYR A 85 3.89 39.28 -2.78
C TYR A 85 4.01 39.01 -1.27
N ALA A 86 4.28 37.79 -0.86
CA ALA A 86 4.46 37.40 0.53
C ALA A 86 5.60 38.19 1.20
N GLY A 87 6.76 38.29 0.55
CA GLY A 87 7.91 39.07 1.05
C GLY A 87 7.61 40.56 1.19
N LYS A 88 6.83 41.14 0.27
CA LYS A 88 6.42 42.55 0.35
C LYS A 88 5.49 42.82 1.53
N HIS A 89 4.65 41.87 1.91
CA HIS A 89 3.66 42.03 2.97
C HIS A 89 4.10 41.40 4.29
N GLY A 90 5.24 40.69 4.34
CA GLY A 90 5.77 40.05 5.55
C GLY A 90 4.89 38.88 6.06
N ILE A 91 4.23 38.15 5.16
CA ILE A 91 3.30 37.06 5.45
C ILE A 91 3.79 35.74 4.85
N SER A 92 3.22 34.59 5.31
CA SER A 92 3.51 33.28 4.74
C SER A 92 3.00 33.16 3.29
N LEU A 93 3.54 32.18 2.55
CA LEU A 93 3.03 31.91 1.19
C LEU A 93 1.60 31.41 1.21
N PHE A 94 1.17 30.71 2.25
CA PHE A 94 -0.19 30.22 2.40
C PHE A 94 -1.18 31.38 2.59
N GLU A 95 -0.84 32.32 3.46
CA GLU A 95 -1.63 33.55 3.67
C GLU A 95 -1.66 34.42 2.40
N ALA A 96 -0.51 34.58 1.74
CA ALA A 96 -0.40 35.32 0.49
C ALA A 96 -1.29 34.69 -0.62
N LEU A 97 -1.32 33.36 -0.70
CA LEU A 97 -2.19 32.65 -1.65
C LEU A 97 -3.67 32.91 -1.36
N GLY A 98 -4.07 32.89 -0.09
CA GLY A 98 -5.42 33.23 0.34
C GLY A 98 -5.81 34.64 -0.07
N GLN A 99 -4.97 35.63 0.21
CA GLN A 99 -5.22 37.04 -0.18
C GLN A 99 -5.31 37.22 -1.70
N CYS A 100 -4.45 36.55 -2.48
CA CYS A 100 -4.52 36.57 -3.95
C CYS A 100 -5.79 35.91 -4.51
N ILE A 101 -6.36 34.93 -3.81
CA ILE A 101 -7.65 34.33 -4.16
C ILE A 101 -8.80 35.30 -3.82
N GLU A 102 -8.81 35.87 -2.62
CA GLU A 102 -9.84 36.79 -2.15
C GLU A 102 -9.89 38.07 -2.98
N SER A 103 -8.74 38.64 -3.36
CA SER A 103 -8.63 39.80 -4.25
C SER A 103 -9.00 39.51 -5.70
N GLY A 104 -9.14 38.25 -6.09
CA GLY A 104 -9.42 37.81 -7.45
C GLY A 104 -8.21 37.93 -8.39
N GLU A 105 -6.99 38.08 -7.87
CA GLU A 105 -5.76 38.03 -8.68
C GLU A 105 -5.49 36.59 -9.15
N ASN A 106 -5.86 35.59 -8.34
CA ASN A 106 -5.84 34.19 -8.75
C ASN A 106 -7.27 33.67 -8.91
N LYS A 107 -7.65 33.38 -10.16
CA LYS A 107 -8.99 32.88 -10.54
C LYS A 107 -8.99 31.43 -11.00
N LYS A 108 -7.88 30.70 -10.82
CA LYS A 108 -7.78 29.29 -11.23
C LYS A 108 -8.52 28.41 -10.24
N GLU A 109 -9.62 27.83 -10.67
CA GLU A 109 -10.49 26.99 -9.85
C GLU A 109 -9.71 25.83 -9.17
N SER A 110 -8.81 25.17 -9.91
CA SER A 110 -7.97 24.09 -9.36
C SER A 110 -7.04 24.55 -8.24
N VAL A 111 -6.60 25.82 -8.23
CA VAL A 111 -5.78 26.39 -7.17
C VAL A 111 -6.65 26.81 -5.98
N ILE A 112 -7.82 27.36 -6.26
CA ILE A 112 -8.79 27.75 -5.23
C ILE A 112 -9.24 26.49 -4.45
N THR A 113 -9.64 25.44 -5.16
CA THR A 113 -10.04 24.17 -4.55
C THR A 113 -8.91 23.56 -3.73
N TYR A 114 -7.70 23.56 -4.26
CA TYR A 114 -6.53 23.08 -3.52
C TYR A 114 -6.31 23.88 -2.22
N TYR A 115 -6.34 25.20 -2.28
CA TYR A 115 -6.19 26.07 -1.12
C TYR A 115 -7.26 25.79 -0.06
N GLN A 116 -8.52 25.69 -0.48
CA GLN A 116 -9.66 25.41 0.41
C GLN A 116 -9.51 24.06 1.09
N ASN A 117 -9.18 23.00 0.32
CA ASN A 117 -9.00 21.66 0.87
C ASN A 117 -7.84 21.59 1.88
N VAL A 118 -6.71 22.23 1.58
CA VAL A 118 -5.57 22.30 2.50
C VAL A 118 -5.95 23.07 3.78
N LYS A 119 -6.63 24.21 3.64
CA LYS A 119 -7.08 25.02 4.78
C LYS A 119 -8.03 24.23 5.69
N GLU A 120 -9.08 23.63 5.11
CA GLU A 120 -10.05 22.83 5.83
C GLU A 120 -9.38 21.67 6.57
N LEU A 121 -8.53 20.92 5.85
CA LEU A 121 -7.86 19.78 6.45
C LEU A 121 -6.87 20.20 7.53
N HIS A 122 -6.16 21.32 7.37
CA HIS A 122 -5.29 21.89 8.42
C HIS A 122 -6.07 22.27 9.68
N GLU A 123 -7.26 22.84 9.53
CA GLU A 123 -8.11 23.23 10.65
C GLU A 123 -8.75 22.03 11.38
N THR A 124 -8.87 20.87 10.69
CA THR A 124 -9.63 19.72 11.17
C THR A 124 -8.83 18.43 11.32
N TYR A 125 -7.54 18.39 10.92
CA TYR A 125 -6.76 17.13 10.84
C TYR A 125 -6.73 16.34 12.16
N GLN A 126 -6.80 17.00 13.30
CA GLN A 126 -6.81 16.34 14.61
C GLN A 126 -8.05 15.44 14.85
N GLN A 127 -9.08 15.56 14.00
CA GLN A 127 -10.31 14.76 14.07
C GLN A 127 -10.21 13.47 13.26
N TYR A 128 -9.13 13.28 12.50
CA TYR A 128 -8.94 12.18 11.57
C TYR A 128 -7.74 11.32 11.97
N SER A 129 -7.77 10.05 11.58
CA SER A 129 -6.61 9.17 11.62
C SER A 129 -5.55 9.63 10.62
N CYS A 130 -4.28 9.29 10.84
CA CYS A 130 -3.21 9.60 9.89
C CYS A 130 -3.47 8.95 8.51
N THR A 131 -4.06 7.76 8.49
CA THR A 131 -4.50 7.09 7.26
C THR A 131 -5.56 7.90 6.53
N ASP A 132 -6.56 8.45 7.25
CA ASP A 132 -7.60 9.30 6.65
C ASP A 132 -7.02 10.61 6.12
N ILE A 133 -6.09 11.23 6.88
CA ILE A 133 -5.40 12.45 6.43
C ILE A 133 -4.62 12.16 5.14
N ALA A 134 -3.88 11.05 5.08
CA ALA A 134 -3.14 10.66 3.87
C ALA A 134 -4.08 10.46 2.67
N ASN A 135 -5.20 9.76 2.86
CA ASN A 135 -6.19 9.54 1.80
C ASN A 135 -6.80 10.87 1.32
N ARG A 136 -7.18 11.77 2.23
CA ARG A 136 -7.68 13.11 1.89
C ARG A 136 -6.65 13.94 1.11
N CYS A 137 -5.37 13.85 1.45
CA CYS A 137 -4.29 14.47 0.68
C CYS A 137 -4.20 13.89 -0.74
N LEU A 138 -4.35 12.58 -0.90
CA LEU A 138 -4.37 11.93 -2.22
C LEU A 138 -5.55 12.39 -3.06
N ASP A 139 -6.71 12.56 -2.45
CA ASP A 139 -7.95 12.98 -3.11
C ASP A 139 -7.93 14.45 -3.55
N MET A 140 -6.91 15.24 -3.15
CA MET A 140 -6.65 16.57 -3.72
C MET A 140 -6.11 16.53 -5.17
N GLY A 141 -6.33 15.42 -5.89
CA GLY A 141 -6.02 15.18 -7.29
C GLY A 141 -4.76 14.36 -7.55
N LEU A 142 -4.02 14.00 -6.51
CA LEU A 142 -2.81 13.17 -6.67
C LEU A 142 -3.18 11.73 -7.07
N ARG A 143 -4.23 11.16 -6.48
CA ARG A 143 -4.74 9.81 -6.81
C ARG A 143 -5.07 9.71 -8.29
N VAL A 144 -5.88 10.61 -8.81
CA VAL A 144 -6.27 10.62 -10.23
C VAL A 144 -5.05 10.77 -11.15
N SER A 145 -4.07 11.60 -10.75
CA SER A 145 -2.84 11.77 -11.53
C SER A 145 -1.98 10.50 -11.57
N LEU A 146 -1.96 9.72 -10.48
CA LEU A 146 -1.21 8.46 -10.41
C LEU A 146 -1.92 7.33 -11.16
N GLU A 147 -3.24 7.26 -11.10
CA GLU A 147 -4.05 6.29 -11.84
C GLU A 147 -3.93 6.47 -13.36
N GLN A 148 -3.66 7.68 -13.83
CA GLN A 148 -3.44 8.01 -15.23
C GLN A 148 -1.97 7.86 -15.66
N ASP A 149 -1.07 7.60 -14.72
CA ASP A 149 0.34 7.39 -15.03
C ASP A 149 0.56 6.03 -15.70
N ILE A 150 1.45 6.00 -16.68
CA ILE A 150 1.84 4.77 -17.37
C ILE A 150 2.61 3.85 -16.42
N ASP A 151 3.34 4.44 -15.47
CA ASP A 151 4.11 3.71 -14.46
C ASP A 151 3.25 3.41 -13.22
N GLN A 152 2.58 2.27 -13.23
CA GLN A 152 1.76 1.80 -12.11
C GLN A 152 2.57 1.59 -10.81
N THR A 153 3.89 1.45 -10.89
CA THR A 153 4.76 1.32 -9.71
C THR A 153 4.61 2.51 -8.76
N ARG A 154 4.31 3.69 -9.29
CA ARG A 154 4.10 4.91 -8.49
C ARG A 154 2.83 4.83 -7.63
N LEU A 155 1.76 4.28 -8.20
CA LEU A 155 0.51 4.05 -7.47
C LEU A 155 0.70 2.98 -6.38
N ASP A 156 1.43 1.91 -6.69
CA ASP A 156 1.77 0.85 -5.74
C ASP A 156 2.60 1.38 -4.57
N ASN A 157 3.61 2.20 -4.85
CA ASN A 157 4.41 2.85 -3.81
C ASN A 157 3.54 3.69 -2.86
N VAL A 158 2.61 4.47 -3.39
CA VAL A 158 1.70 5.28 -2.56
C VAL A 158 0.76 4.40 -1.75
N SER A 159 0.24 3.33 -2.34
CA SER A 159 -0.61 2.35 -1.65
C SER A 159 0.16 1.65 -0.53
N GLU A 160 1.44 1.35 -0.74
CA GLU A 160 2.33 0.81 0.28
C GLU A 160 2.55 1.81 1.42
N LEU A 161 2.80 3.10 1.11
CA LEU A 161 2.95 4.14 2.14
C LEU A 161 1.69 4.24 3.02
N VAL A 162 0.50 4.26 2.41
CA VAL A 162 -0.77 4.31 3.15
C VAL A 162 -0.94 3.07 4.02
N SER A 163 -0.56 1.89 3.53
CA SER A 163 -0.60 0.64 4.31
C SER A 163 0.39 0.67 5.48
N MET A 164 1.57 1.28 5.31
CA MET A 164 2.55 1.48 6.39
C MET A 164 2.00 2.43 7.46
N ILE A 165 1.36 3.53 7.06
CA ILE A 165 0.72 4.47 7.99
C ILE A 165 -0.34 3.75 8.82
N HIS A 166 -1.20 2.97 8.17
CA HIS A 166 -2.25 2.20 8.84
C HIS A 166 -1.66 1.17 9.83
N ALA A 167 -0.61 0.46 9.44
CA ALA A 167 0.06 -0.49 10.33
C ALA A 167 0.69 0.21 11.56
N LEU A 168 1.24 1.41 11.40
CA LEU A 168 1.75 2.21 12.51
C LEU A 168 0.63 2.66 13.46
N GLU A 169 -0.55 3.00 12.93
CA GLU A 169 -1.72 3.34 13.75
C GLU A 169 -2.22 2.14 14.55
N GLU A 170 -2.30 0.95 13.93
CA GLU A 170 -2.71 -0.27 14.63
C GLU A 170 -1.75 -0.69 15.76
N GLN A 171 -0.47 -0.34 15.66
CA GLN A 171 0.52 -0.63 16.69
C GLN A 171 0.37 0.28 17.92
N ASN A 172 -0.19 1.46 17.76
CA ASN A 172 -0.42 2.39 18.85
C ASN A 172 -1.78 2.08 19.50
N GLN A 173 -1.79 1.93 20.82
CA GLN A 173 -3.04 1.75 21.59
C GLN A 173 -3.87 3.04 21.65
N GLU A 174 -3.27 4.17 21.30
CA GLU A 174 -3.87 5.49 21.22
C GLU A 174 -3.80 6.03 19.79
N ILE A 175 -4.55 7.09 19.51
CA ILE A 175 -4.51 7.76 18.19
C ILE A 175 -3.09 8.27 17.95
N LEU A 176 -2.47 7.81 16.84
CA LEU A 176 -1.12 8.26 16.43
C LEU A 176 -1.18 9.74 16.01
N PRO A 177 -0.48 10.67 16.71
CA PRO A 177 -0.42 12.06 16.30
C PRO A 177 0.30 12.21 14.96
N LEU A 178 -0.17 13.13 14.11
CA LEU A 178 0.46 13.40 12.82
C LEU A 178 1.93 13.84 12.96
N GLU A 179 2.28 14.54 14.04
CA GLU A 179 3.65 14.93 14.37
C GLU A 179 4.57 13.72 14.56
N ASP A 180 4.10 12.73 15.32
CA ASP A 180 4.86 11.50 15.58
C ASP A 180 5.06 10.68 14.31
N LEU A 181 4.03 10.58 13.48
CA LEU A 181 4.12 9.97 12.15
C LEU A 181 5.19 10.67 11.28
N LEU A 182 5.15 12.00 11.22
CA LEU A 182 6.12 12.76 10.42
C LEU A 182 7.54 12.65 10.98
N SER A 183 7.70 12.59 12.30
CA SER A 183 8.98 12.36 12.96
C SER A 183 9.51 10.96 12.67
N HIS A 184 8.63 9.95 12.67
CA HIS A 184 8.98 8.59 12.28
C HIS A 184 9.55 8.56 10.86
N PHE A 185 8.87 9.12 9.87
CA PHE A 185 9.37 9.17 8.49
C PHE A 185 10.63 10.03 8.31
N ALA A 186 10.81 11.09 9.10
CA ALA A 186 12.02 11.91 9.06
C ALA A 186 13.27 11.13 9.48
N LEU A 187 13.15 10.22 10.45
CA LEU A 187 14.24 9.34 10.88
C LEU A 187 14.68 8.39 9.76
N PHE A 188 13.75 7.86 8.98
CA PHE A 188 14.08 6.95 7.87
C PHE A 188 14.74 7.65 6.70
N THR A 189 14.40 8.91 6.43
CA THR A 189 15.05 9.70 5.37
C THR A 189 16.48 10.15 5.74
N ALA A 190 16.82 10.17 7.03
CA ALA A 190 18.14 10.60 7.52
C ALA A 190 19.14 9.44 7.73
N GLN A 191 18.70 8.17 7.68
CA GLN A 191 19.53 7.00 8.08
C GLN A 191 20.19 6.26 6.91
N ASP A 192 20.48 6.89 5.81
CA ASP A 192 20.83 6.23 4.55
C ASP A 192 22.30 5.81 4.34
N ASP A 193 23.13 5.75 5.37
CA ASP A 193 24.55 5.37 5.20
C ASP A 193 25.01 4.24 6.13
N ASP A 194 24.16 3.21 6.37
CA ASP A 194 24.47 2.18 7.34
C ASP A 194 24.68 0.79 6.74
N THR A 195 25.59 0.71 5.74
CA THR A 195 26.13 -0.57 5.23
C THR A 195 27.04 -1.30 6.25
N LYS A 196 27.26 -0.72 7.42
CA LYS A 196 28.27 -1.17 8.40
C LYS A 196 27.77 -2.11 9.47
N HIS A 197 26.45 -2.26 9.67
CA HIS A 197 25.92 -3.14 10.72
C HIS A 197 25.67 -4.55 10.21
N ASP A 198 26.02 -5.53 11.03
CA ASP A 198 25.77 -6.96 10.78
C ASP A 198 24.34 -7.31 11.21
N VAL A 199 23.35 -7.00 10.34
CA VAL A 199 21.91 -7.20 10.60
C VAL A 199 21.23 -7.85 9.41
N VAL A 200 20.19 -8.65 9.67
CA VAL A 200 19.29 -9.15 8.61
C VAL A 200 18.49 -7.97 8.02
N ARG A 201 18.45 -7.88 6.70
CA ARG A 201 17.70 -6.85 6.00
C ARG A 201 16.29 -7.34 5.68
N VAL A 202 15.28 -6.63 6.16
CA VAL A 202 13.87 -6.91 5.87
C VAL A 202 13.33 -5.79 5.00
N MET A 203 12.74 -6.14 3.85
CA MET A 203 12.24 -5.13 2.91
C MET A 203 11.16 -5.70 2.01
N THR A 204 10.42 -4.84 1.32
CA THR A 204 9.52 -5.30 0.26
C THR A 204 10.32 -5.74 -0.96
N ILE A 205 9.71 -6.57 -1.80
CA ILE A 205 10.33 -7.04 -3.06
C ILE A 205 10.65 -5.86 -3.98
N HIS A 206 9.79 -4.85 -4.01
CA HIS A 206 10.02 -3.63 -4.80
C HIS A 206 11.28 -2.88 -4.35
N THR A 207 11.45 -2.75 -3.05
CA THR A 207 12.64 -2.14 -2.45
C THR A 207 13.92 -2.91 -2.76
N ALA A 208 13.83 -4.22 -2.93
CA ALA A 208 14.97 -5.08 -3.23
C ALA A 208 15.43 -5.01 -4.70
N LYS A 209 14.71 -4.31 -5.58
CA LYS A 209 15.09 -4.19 -7.00
C LYS A 209 16.47 -3.56 -7.14
N GLY A 210 17.39 -4.29 -7.78
CA GLY A 210 18.80 -3.88 -7.98
C GLY A 210 19.73 -4.22 -6.82
N LEU A 211 19.23 -4.79 -5.71
CA LEU A 211 20.03 -5.36 -4.65
C LEU A 211 20.20 -6.87 -4.85
N GLU A 212 21.24 -7.45 -4.24
CA GLU A 212 21.49 -8.89 -4.25
C GLU A 212 22.08 -9.33 -2.91
N PHE A 213 21.66 -10.51 -2.45
CA PHE A 213 22.05 -11.06 -1.16
C PHE A 213 22.51 -12.50 -1.34
N ASP A 214 23.39 -12.97 -0.46
CA ASP A 214 23.84 -14.36 -0.48
C ASP A 214 22.65 -15.30 -0.25
N THR A 215 21.85 -15.00 0.76
CA THR A 215 20.66 -15.76 1.14
C THR A 215 19.42 -14.89 1.19
N VAL A 216 18.37 -15.33 0.51
CA VAL A 216 17.07 -14.62 0.46
C VAL A 216 15.98 -15.52 1.03
N PHE A 217 15.13 -14.94 1.87
CA PHE A 217 13.91 -15.54 2.38
C PHE A 217 12.70 -14.81 1.81
N VAL A 218 11.76 -15.55 1.22
CA VAL A 218 10.48 -15.02 0.73
C VAL A 218 9.36 -15.71 1.51
N PRO A 219 8.88 -15.10 2.61
CA PRO A 219 7.82 -15.67 3.43
C PRO A 219 6.43 -15.35 2.86
N GLY A 220 5.45 -16.18 3.26
CA GLY A 220 4.05 -15.89 3.01
C GLY A 220 3.57 -16.20 1.60
N LEU A 221 4.13 -17.25 0.98
CA LEU A 221 3.63 -17.76 -0.30
C LEU A 221 2.33 -18.55 -0.08
N VAL A 222 1.27 -17.82 0.22
CA VAL A 222 -0.09 -18.32 0.39
C VAL A 222 -1.06 -17.52 -0.46
N ASP A 223 -2.09 -18.17 -0.95
CA ASP A 223 -3.15 -17.54 -1.74
C ASP A 223 -3.83 -16.41 -0.95
N GLY A 224 -4.00 -15.28 -1.61
CA GLY A 224 -4.54 -14.08 -1.00
C GLY A 224 -3.52 -13.16 -0.34
N GLN A 225 -2.29 -13.64 -0.10
CA GLN A 225 -1.18 -12.83 0.42
C GLN A 225 -0.11 -12.60 -0.66
N PHE A 226 0.35 -13.68 -1.29
CA PHE A 226 1.23 -13.65 -2.43
C PHE A 226 0.94 -14.86 -3.33
N PRO A 227 0.12 -14.67 -4.37
CA PRO A 227 -0.44 -13.42 -4.90
C PRO A 227 -1.47 -12.76 -3.99
N SER A 228 -1.60 -11.43 -4.15
CA SER A 228 -2.53 -10.62 -3.34
C SER A 228 -3.99 -10.96 -3.62
N TYR A 229 -4.86 -10.91 -2.61
CA TYR A 229 -6.32 -11.04 -2.77
C TYR A 229 -6.97 -9.88 -3.56
N ARG A 230 -6.22 -8.79 -3.83
CA ARG A 230 -6.73 -7.60 -4.53
C ARG A 230 -6.69 -7.70 -6.04
N LEU A 231 -6.20 -8.81 -6.60
CA LEU A 231 -6.11 -9.00 -8.04
C LEU A 231 -7.50 -9.01 -8.69
N ARG A 232 -7.60 -8.31 -9.82
CA ARG A 232 -8.86 -8.12 -10.55
C ARG A 232 -8.89 -8.89 -11.88
N ASN A 233 -7.73 -9.19 -12.43
CA ASN A 233 -7.59 -9.79 -13.74
C ASN A 233 -6.30 -10.64 -13.85
N GLU A 234 -6.14 -11.29 -14.98
CA GLU A 234 -5.02 -12.18 -15.25
C GLU A 234 -3.69 -11.43 -15.45
N ASP A 235 -3.75 -10.21 -15.99
CA ASP A 235 -2.56 -9.38 -16.19
C ASP A 235 -1.93 -8.98 -14.85
N GLU A 236 -2.77 -8.66 -13.84
CA GLU A 236 -2.32 -8.39 -12.49
C GLU A 236 -1.71 -9.63 -11.82
N LEU A 237 -2.24 -10.83 -12.10
CA LEU A 237 -1.65 -12.08 -11.62
C LEU A 237 -0.28 -12.33 -12.23
N GLU A 238 -0.12 -12.05 -13.52
CA GLU A 238 1.17 -12.15 -14.18
C GLU A 238 2.19 -11.14 -13.64
N GLU A 239 1.75 -9.95 -13.24
CA GLU A 239 2.62 -8.98 -12.60
C GLU A 239 3.08 -9.45 -11.21
N GLU A 240 2.20 -10.06 -10.42
CA GLU A 240 2.59 -10.71 -9.16
C GLU A 240 3.58 -11.86 -9.40
N ARG A 241 3.42 -12.63 -10.48
CA ARG A 241 4.37 -13.67 -10.87
C ARG A 241 5.74 -13.09 -11.19
N ARG A 242 5.79 -11.98 -11.96
CA ARG A 242 7.03 -11.25 -12.25
C ARG A 242 7.67 -10.72 -10.97
N LEU A 243 6.86 -10.25 -10.03
CA LEU A 243 7.35 -9.77 -8.74
C LEU A 243 8.01 -10.90 -7.95
N LEU A 244 7.42 -12.10 -7.91
CA LEU A 244 8.06 -13.26 -7.31
C LEU A 244 9.37 -13.63 -8.01
N TYR A 245 9.39 -13.60 -9.35
CA TYR A 245 10.62 -13.81 -10.10
C TYR A 245 11.72 -12.81 -9.72
N VAL A 246 11.37 -11.53 -9.57
CA VAL A 246 12.31 -10.52 -9.08
C VAL A 246 12.84 -10.89 -7.70
N ALA A 247 11.98 -11.30 -6.76
CA ALA A 247 12.41 -11.71 -5.43
C ALA A 247 13.40 -12.89 -5.49
N MET A 248 13.08 -13.91 -6.27
CA MET A 248 13.93 -15.10 -6.44
C MET A 248 15.31 -14.75 -6.98
N THR A 249 15.36 -13.86 -7.97
CA THR A 249 16.63 -13.43 -8.59
C THR A 249 17.48 -12.52 -7.70
N ARG A 250 17.02 -12.16 -6.52
CA ARG A 250 17.85 -11.44 -5.52
C ARG A 250 18.78 -12.36 -4.75
N ALA A 251 18.55 -13.68 -4.78
CA ALA A 251 19.40 -14.67 -4.14
C ALA A 251 20.60 -15.01 -5.02
N LYS A 252 21.81 -14.95 -4.45
CA LYS A 252 23.05 -15.38 -5.11
C LYS A 252 23.28 -16.87 -4.96
N ASN A 253 23.10 -17.40 -3.74
CA ASN A 253 23.43 -18.78 -3.42
C ASN A 253 22.25 -19.57 -2.84
N MET A 254 21.49 -18.99 -1.91
CA MET A 254 20.41 -19.70 -1.21
C MET A 254 19.11 -18.93 -1.27
N LEU A 255 18.04 -19.63 -1.64
CA LEU A 255 16.67 -19.09 -1.66
C LEU A 255 15.77 -19.96 -0.79
N TYR A 256 15.08 -19.34 0.16
CA TYR A 256 14.07 -19.98 1.00
C TYR A 256 12.69 -19.40 0.67
N LEU A 257 11.80 -20.25 0.24
CA LEU A 257 10.39 -19.93 -0.01
C LEU A 257 9.56 -20.58 1.10
N SER A 258 8.69 -19.83 1.76
CA SER A 258 7.88 -20.42 2.81
C SER A 258 6.40 -20.09 2.66
N SER A 259 5.58 -21.11 2.92
CA SER A 259 4.13 -21.02 3.07
C SER A 259 3.74 -21.44 4.49
N TYR A 260 2.53 -21.12 4.90
CA TYR A 260 1.97 -21.56 6.18
C TYR A 260 0.52 -21.99 6.01
N GLU A 261 0.08 -22.87 6.90
CA GLU A 261 -1.32 -23.23 7.05
C GLU A 261 -1.88 -22.53 8.28
N ASN A 262 -2.96 -21.81 8.13
CA ASN A 262 -3.61 -21.16 9.27
C ASN A 262 -4.65 -22.10 9.88
N LYS A 263 -4.30 -22.74 11.01
CA LYS A 263 -5.16 -23.70 11.70
C LYS A 263 -6.14 -23.03 12.69
N ASP A 264 -5.86 -21.77 13.07
CA ASP A 264 -6.57 -21.13 14.20
C ASP A 264 -7.79 -20.32 13.80
N THR A 265 -7.93 -19.95 12.52
CA THR A 265 -9.02 -19.07 12.06
C THR A 265 -10.13 -19.78 11.29
N GLY A 266 -10.06 -21.10 11.11
CA GLY A 266 -11.01 -21.85 10.28
C GLY A 266 -10.86 -21.62 8.78
N TYR A 267 -10.01 -20.70 8.35
CA TYR A 267 -9.61 -20.52 6.96
C TYR A 267 -8.37 -21.32 6.67
N SER A 268 -8.48 -22.36 5.86
CA SER A 268 -7.32 -23.07 5.35
C SER A 268 -6.60 -22.16 4.35
N ALA A 269 -5.48 -21.58 4.77
CA ALA A 269 -4.63 -20.83 3.86
C ALA A 269 -4.07 -21.80 2.81
N LYS A 270 -4.49 -21.67 1.56
CA LYS A 270 -3.95 -22.47 0.46
C LYS A 270 -2.56 -21.98 0.11
N GLN A 271 -1.68 -22.91 -0.26
CA GLN A 271 -0.37 -22.53 -0.82
C GLN A 271 -0.55 -21.65 -2.05
N SER A 272 0.39 -20.72 -2.24
CA SER A 272 0.44 -19.89 -3.44
C SER A 272 0.48 -20.76 -4.69
N VAL A 273 -0.32 -20.40 -5.70
CA VAL A 273 -0.28 -21.08 -7.01
C VAL A 273 1.10 -20.99 -7.65
N PHE A 274 1.88 -19.97 -7.33
CA PHE A 274 3.22 -19.80 -7.86
C PHE A 274 4.19 -20.93 -7.42
N LEU A 275 3.94 -21.56 -6.27
CA LEU A 275 4.70 -22.74 -5.87
C LEU A 275 4.39 -23.95 -6.76
N GLY A 276 3.13 -24.05 -7.22
CA GLY A 276 2.71 -25.10 -8.16
C GLY A 276 3.27 -24.93 -9.59
N ASP A 277 3.67 -23.72 -9.95
CA ASP A 277 4.28 -23.42 -11.25
C ASP A 277 5.78 -23.77 -11.31
N MET A 278 6.38 -24.04 -10.15
CA MET A 278 7.81 -24.37 -10.06
C MET A 278 8.04 -25.85 -10.31
N ASP A 279 9.19 -26.16 -10.89
CA ASP A 279 9.62 -27.54 -11.05
C ASP A 279 9.98 -28.14 -9.67
N ALA A 280 9.13 -29.04 -9.16
CA ALA A 280 9.31 -29.67 -7.87
C ALA A 280 10.63 -30.44 -7.75
N THR A 281 11.26 -30.84 -8.86
CA THR A 281 12.57 -31.53 -8.86
C THR A 281 13.73 -30.60 -8.51
N GLN A 282 13.52 -29.29 -8.65
CA GLN A 282 14.51 -28.25 -8.33
C GLN A 282 14.33 -27.69 -6.91
N LEU A 283 13.34 -28.20 -6.16
CA LEU A 283 13.00 -27.71 -4.82
C LEU A 283 13.28 -28.77 -3.75
N GLU A 284 14.01 -28.38 -2.73
CA GLU A 284 14.20 -29.18 -1.53
C GLU A 284 13.12 -28.80 -0.50
N CYS A 285 12.22 -29.74 -0.20
CA CYS A 285 11.16 -29.53 0.78
C CYS A 285 11.66 -29.81 2.21
N ILE A 286 11.63 -28.79 3.07
CA ILE A 286 12.04 -28.88 4.46
C ILE A 286 10.81 -29.16 5.35
N ASN A 287 11.00 -29.90 6.45
CA ASN A 287 9.98 -30.23 7.45
C ASN A 287 8.77 -31.04 6.95
N GLY A 288 8.97 -31.90 5.95
CA GLY A 288 7.90 -32.74 5.41
C GLY A 288 6.83 -31.97 4.62
N SER A 289 7.11 -30.71 4.27
CA SER A 289 6.27 -29.90 3.41
C SER A 289 6.09 -30.59 2.06
N ARG A 290 4.88 -30.52 1.50
CA ARG A 290 4.59 -30.97 0.14
C ARG A 290 4.15 -29.77 -0.68
N ILE A 291 4.67 -29.66 -1.90
CA ILE A 291 4.12 -28.72 -2.86
C ILE A 291 2.87 -29.38 -3.43
N VAL A 292 1.74 -28.74 -3.22
CA VAL A 292 0.50 -29.13 -3.86
C VAL A 292 0.53 -28.53 -5.25
N SER A 293 0.86 -29.35 -6.27
CA SER A 293 0.71 -28.92 -7.67
C SER A 293 -0.79 -28.67 -7.89
N SER A 294 -1.17 -27.44 -8.08
CA SER A 294 -2.44 -27.11 -8.69
C SER A 294 -2.39 -27.73 -10.09
N GLY A 295 -3.24 -28.74 -10.35
CA GLY A 295 -3.39 -29.27 -11.70
C GLY A 295 -3.60 -28.10 -12.65
N ALA A 296 -2.82 -28.07 -13.72
CA ALA A 296 -2.84 -27.01 -14.71
C ALA A 296 -4.29 -26.67 -15.09
N GLY A 297 -4.74 -25.46 -14.73
CA GLY A 297 -6.00 -24.93 -15.23
C GLY A 297 -7.07 -24.48 -14.25
N GLU A 298 -6.92 -24.59 -12.94
CA GLU A 298 -7.88 -23.93 -12.07
C GLU A 298 -7.53 -22.44 -11.89
N GLN A 299 -8.29 -21.63 -12.59
CA GLN A 299 -8.23 -20.17 -12.58
C GLN A 299 -8.32 -19.65 -11.14
N MET A 300 -7.32 -18.88 -10.72
CA MET A 300 -7.30 -18.15 -9.44
C MET A 300 -8.30 -17.00 -9.36
N LEU A 301 -8.84 -16.58 -10.50
CA LEU A 301 -9.88 -15.55 -10.50
C LEU A 301 -11.16 -16.16 -9.91
N PRO A 302 -11.81 -15.51 -8.95
CA PRO A 302 -13.06 -16.00 -8.40
C PRO A 302 -14.06 -16.15 -9.53
N LYS A 303 -14.49 -17.40 -9.78
CA LYS A 303 -15.57 -17.67 -10.74
C LYS A 303 -16.82 -16.98 -10.25
N VAL A 304 -17.50 -16.30 -11.17
CA VAL A 304 -18.91 -15.94 -10.96
C VAL A 304 -19.68 -17.24 -10.75
N MET A 305 -20.11 -17.47 -9.52
CA MET A 305 -20.83 -18.69 -9.15
C MET A 305 -22.36 -18.51 -9.23
N PHE A 306 -22.82 -17.27 -9.11
CA PHE A 306 -24.24 -16.91 -9.04
C PHE A 306 -24.56 -15.82 -10.06
N ALA A 307 -25.71 -15.94 -10.70
CA ALA A 307 -26.26 -14.95 -11.61
C ALA A 307 -27.28 -14.03 -10.91
N GLU A 308 -27.67 -12.96 -11.58
CA GLU A 308 -28.80 -12.14 -11.11
C GLU A 308 -30.07 -12.98 -11.02
N GLY A 309 -30.74 -12.91 -9.90
CA GLY A 309 -31.94 -13.69 -9.58
C GLY A 309 -31.67 -14.93 -8.73
N ASP A 310 -30.42 -15.39 -8.62
CA ASP A 310 -30.11 -16.57 -7.83
C ASP A 310 -30.34 -16.33 -6.34
N ARG A 311 -30.86 -17.36 -5.66
CA ARG A 311 -31.02 -17.37 -4.23
C ARG A 311 -29.75 -17.91 -3.55
N VAL A 312 -29.30 -17.20 -2.53
CA VAL A 312 -28.04 -17.53 -1.84
C VAL A 312 -28.19 -17.40 -0.33
N VAL A 313 -27.39 -18.15 0.41
CA VAL A 313 -27.23 -18.02 1.86
C VAL A 313 -25.84 -17.50 2.17
N HIS A 314 -25.77 -16.46 2.97
CA HIS A 314 -24.53 -15.97 3.56
C HIS A 314 -24.52 -16.29 5.06
N LYS A 315 -23.40 -16.82 5.56
CA LYS A 315 -23.26 -17.27 6.95
C LYS A 315 -23.65 -16.24 8.01
N VAL A 316 -23.43 -14.95 7.75
CA VAL A 316 -23.71 -13.85 8.69
C VAL A 316 -25.05 -13.17 8.38
N PHE A 317 -25.40 -12.98 7.10
CA PHE A 317 -26.56 -12.18 6.68
C PHE A 317 -27.80 -13.02 6.38
N GLY A 318 -27.65 -14.36 6.32
CA GLY A 318 -28.75 -15.29 6.02
C GLY A 318 -29.08 -15.35 4.54
N GLU A 319 -30.34 -15.67 4.23
CA GLU A 319 -30.83 -15.82 2.87
C GLU A 319 -31.04 -14.48 2.17
N GLY A 320 -30.78 -14.47 0.86
CA GLY A 320 -30.93 -13.29 0.02
C GLY A 320 -30.96 -13.64 -1.47
N THR A 321 -31.21 -12.64 -2.30
CA THR A 321 -31.24 -12.77 -3.76
C THR A 321 -30.14 -11.88 -4.37
N VAL A 322 -29.40 -12.42 -5.31
CA VAL A 322 -28.42 -11.66 -6.09
C VAL A 322 -29.17 -10.70 -7.01
N VAL A 323 -28.99 -9.40 -6.81
CA VAL A 323 -29.69 -8.37 -7.59
C VAL A 323 -28.81 -7.74 -8.67
N ALA A 324 -27.48 -7.83 -8.53
CA ALA A 324 -26.54 -7.45 -9.56
C ALA A 324 -25.21 -8.21 -9.41
N VAL A 325 -24.54 -8.42 -10.50
CA VAL A 325 -23.18 -9.04 -10.57
C VAL A 325 -22.23 -8.04 -11.20
N ASP A 326 -21.29 -7.54 -10.40
CA ASP A 326 -20.23 -6.64 -10.86
C ASP A 326 -18.94 -7.43 -11.10
N CYS A 327 -18.76 -7.91 -12.32
CA CYS A 327 -17.58 -8.69 -12.70
C CYS A 327 -16.25 -7.90 -12.56
N PRO A 328 -16.17 -6.63 -12.99
CA PRO A 328 -14.98 -5.82 -12.78
C PRO A 328 -14.61 -5.63 -11.30
N ALA A 329 -15.61 -5.41 -10.44
CA ALA A 329 -15.39 -5.25 -9.00
C ALA A 329 -15.34 -6.59 -8.25
N GLN A 330 -15.62 -7.72 -8.92
CA GLN A 330 -15.72 -9.08 -8.35
C GLN A 330 -16.66 -9.14 -7.14
N THR A 331 -17.85 -8.54 -7.28
CA THR A 331 -18.84 -8.47 -6.22
C THR A 331 -20.23 -8.82 -6.70
N TYR A 332 -21.03 -9.35 -5.77
CA TYR A 332 -22.47 -9.47 -5.89
C TYR A 332 -23.11 -8.35 -5.09
N ASP A 333 -24.09 -7.66 -5.62
CA ASP A 333 -25.03 -6.88 -4.83
C ASP A 333 -26.20 -7.82 -4.46
N ILE A 334 -26.35 -8.10 -3.15
CA ILE A 334 -27.34 -9.08 -2.65
C ILE A 334 -28.36 -8.35 -1.78
N GLN A 335 -29.64 -8.58 -2.06
CA GLN A 335 -30.74 -8.19 -1.23
C GLN A 335 -31.06 -9.32 -0.25
N PHE A 336 -30.64 -9.18 1.01
CA PHE A 336 -30.93 -10.17 2.05
C PHE A 336 -32.35 -10.00 2.60
N ASP A 337 -33.04 -11.11 2.85
CA ASP A 337 -34.45 -11.12 3.26
C ASP A 337 -34.69 -10.40 4.60
N LYS A 338 -33.70 -10.46 5.51
CA LYS A 338 -33.80 -9.88 6.87
C LYS A 338 -33.20 -8.48 6.97
N LEU A 339 -32.64 -7.92 5.88
CA LEU A 339 -31.97 -6.62 5.89
C LEU A 339 -32.65 -5.62 4.95
N ARG A 340 -32.68 -4.36 5.37
CA ARG A 340 -33.13 -3.27 4.47
C ARG A 340 -31.97 -2.84 3.55
N GLY A 341 -32.22 -2.85 2.24
CA GLY A 341 -31.25 -2.45 1.20
C GLY A 341 -30.31 -3.57 0.80
N THR A 342 -29.60 -3.37 -0.29
CA THR A 342 -28.62 -4.30 -0.84
C THR A 342 -27.31 -4.26 -0.08
N ARG A 343 -26.58 -5.38 -0.06
CA ARG A 343 -25.22 -5.47 0.46
C ARG A 343 -24.29 -5.94 -0.64
N ARG A 344 -23.15 -5.28 -0.74
CA ARG A 344 -22.10 -5.67 -1.67
C ARG A 344 -21.24 -6.75 -1.03
N ILE A 345 -21.22 -7.93 -1.64
CA ILE A 345 -20.54 -9.14 -1.16
C ILE A 345 -19.54 -9.56 -2.23
N MET A 346 -18.30 -9.82 -1.85
CA MET A 346 -17.27 -10.25 -2.79
C MET A 346 -17.54 -11.65 -3.31
N PHE A 347 -17.13 -11.97 -4.54
CA PHE A 347 -17.24 -13.33 -5.14
C PHE A 347 -16.62 -14.42 -4.29
N ARG A 348 -15.62 -14.08 -3.46
CA ARG A 348 -14.91 -15.01 -2.57
C ARG A 348 -15.62 -15.27 -1.25
N ALA A 349 -16.70 -14.58 -0.95
CA ALA A 349 -17.48 -14.84 0.27
C ALA A 349 -18.11 -16.24 0.20
N GLU A 350 -18.20 -16.90 1.35
CA GLU A 350 -18.91 -18.18 1.47
C GLU A 350 -20.41 -17.94 1.25
N LEU A 351 -20.85 -18.17 0.01
CA LEU A 351 -22.22 -18.16 -0.41
C LEU A 351 -22.61 -19.56 -0.86
N GLU A 352 -23.73 -20.06 -0.36
CA GLU A 352 -24.33 -21.31 -0.81
C GLU A 352 -25.59 -21.00 -1.62
N GLY A 353 -25.73 -21.65 -2.77
CA GLY A 353 -26.96 -21.55 -3.58
C GLY A 353 -28.12 -22.28 -2.90
N ILE A 354 -29.30 -21.72 -2.98
CA ILE A 354 -30.55 -22.35 -2.55
C ILE A 354 -31.42 -22.59 -3.81
N ASP A 355 -31.87 -23.82 -4.01
CA ASP A 355 -32.80 -24.19 -5.09
C ASP A 355 -34.20 -23.55 -4.86
#